data_56adf84a94bc22cc86244b408acb12d6
#
_entry.id   56adf84a94bc22cc86244b408acb12d6
#
_cell.length_a   1.000
_cell.length_b   1.000
_cell.length_c   1.000
_cell.angle_alpha   90.00
_cell.angle_beta   90.00
_cell.angle_gamma   90.00
#
_symmetry.space_group_name_H-M   'P 1'
#
loop_
_entity.id
_entity.type
_entity.pdbx_description
1 polymer ?
#
loop_
_entity_poly.entity_id
_entity_poly.type
_entity_poly.pdbx_seq_one_letter_code
_entity_poly.pdbx_strand_id
1 'polypeptide(L)'
;GDVDSLGAATFVVFDLRTAQALLDRRGKLDAISVAAKTGVSPKDLVAALERVLPPGIVARTGQQQAAEQKRDVADFTTFIRYFLLAFAGIALFVGAFVIFNTLSITVAQRARELATLRTIGASRLQVLWSVVAEALAIGLVSSLAGLFLGLALAKGLDSLFVSLGIEFPRKGLVLAPRTVLVSLVLGVLVTLIAGL
;
A
#
# COMPACT_ATOMS: atom_id res chain seq x y z
N GLY A 1 13.90 -16.56 27.91
CA GLY A 1 13.95 -16.31 26.50
C GLY A 1 13.31 -14.98 26.24
N ASP A 2 14.10 -14.01 25.76
CA ASP A 2 13.59 -12.71 25.34
C ASP A 2 12.64 -12.96 24.18
N VAL A 3 11.36 -12.76 24.42
CA VAL A 3 10.36 -12.69 23.37
C VAL A 3 10.30 -11.23 22.95
N ASP A 4 11.01 -10.90 21.86
CA ASP A 4 10.78 -9.64 21.17
C ASP A 4 9.28 -9.55 20.83
N SER A 5 8.65 -8.44 21.17
CA SER A 5 7.23 -8.19 21.12
C SER A 5 6.60 -8.70 19.81
N LEU A 6 5.64 -9.60 19.91
CA LEU A 6 4.76 -10.01 18.80
C LEU A 6 3.77 -8.89 18.49
N GLY A 7 4.27 -7.74 17.99
CA GLY A 7 3.43 -6.56 17.78
C GLY A 7 2.82 -6.08 19.11
N ALA A 8 2.26 -4.91 19.19
CA ALA A 8 1.68 -4.33 20.43
C ALA A 8 0.53 -5.15 21.09
N ALA A 9 0.50 -6.46 20.89
CA ALA A 9 -0.48 -7.34 21.48
C ALA A 9 -0.10 -7.68 22.92
N THR A 10 -0.91 -7.27 23.86
CA THR A 10 -0.82 -7.70 25.25
C THR A 10 -1.43 -9.10 25.38
N PHE A 11 -0.59 -10.07 25.74
CA PHE A 11 -1.05 -11.44 25.98
C PHE A 11 -1.32 -11.62 27.47
N VAL A 12 -2.50 -12.10 27.78
CA VAL A 12 -2.84 -12.54 29.13
C VAL A 12 -3.00 -14.05 29.08
N VAL A 13 -2.23 -14.75 29.89
CA VAL A 13 -2.28 -16.22 29.98
C VAL A 13 -3.06 -16.62 31.21
N PHE A 14 -4.10 -17.39 31.01
CA PHE A 14 -4.90 -18.00 32.07
C PHE A 14 -4.72 -19.51 32.04
N ASP A 15 -4.94 -20.16 33.18
CA ASP A 15 -5.14 -21.61 33.16
C ASP A 15 -6.40 -21.96 32.38
N LEU A 16 -6.46 -23.15 31.80
CA LEU A 16 -7.53 -23.56 30.91
C LEU A 16 -8.94 -23.42 31.51
N ARG A 17 -9.10 -23.80 32.79
CA ARG A 17 -10.41 -23.75 33.44
C ARG A 17 -10.88 -22.33 33.69
N THR A 18 -9.96 -21.48 34.11
CA THR A 18 -10.21 -20.05 34.30
C THR A 18 -10.57 -19.38 32.99
N ALA A 19 -9.80 -19.63 31.91
CA ALA A 19 -10.09 -19.12 30.58
C ALA A 19 -11.49 -19.56 30.07
N GLN A 20 -11.81 -20.84 30.21
CA GLN A 20 -13.12 -21.39 29.83
C GLN A 20 -14.28 -20.81 30.65
N ALA A 21 -14.04 -20.52 31.93
CA ALA A 21 -15.05 -19.90 32.79
C ALA A 21 -15.30 -18.42 32.41
N LEU A 22 -14.22 -17.67 32.18
CA LEU A 22 -14.29 -16.25 31.80
C LEU A 22 -14.93 -16.02 30.43
N LEU A 23 -14.68 -16.94 29.48
CA LEU A 23 -15.21 -16.86 28.12
C LEU A 23 -16.56 -17.58 27.93
N ASP A 24 -17.13 -18.15 29.02
CA ASP A 24 -18.34 -18.98 28.97
C ASP A 24 -18.26 -20.14 27.96
N ARG A 25 -17.08 -20.77 27.85
CA ARG A 25 -16.78 -21.86 26.91
C ARG A 25 -16.30 -23.14 27.62
N ARG A 26 -16.98 -23.52 28.71
CA ARG A 26 -16.62 -24.71 29.48
C ARG A 26 -16.63 -25.96 28.62
N GLY A 27 -15.54 -26.73 28.70
CA GLY A 27 -15.35 -27.97 27.95
C GLY A 27 -15.10 -27.80 26.45
N LYS A 28 -14.95 -26.57 25.95
CA LYS A 28 -14.63 -26.29 24.54
C LYS A 28 -13.19 -25.82 24.40
N LEU A 29 -12.57 -26.20 23.30
CA LEU A 29 -11.23 -25.78 22.90
C LEU A 29 -11.30 -25.20 21.49
N ASP A 30 -10.66 -24.08 21.27
CA ASP A 30 -10.61 -23.45 19.92
C ASP A 30 -9.55 -24.13 19.06
N ALA A 31 -8.44 -24.60 19.64
CA ALA A 31 -7.40 -25.32 18.94
C ALA A 31 -6.66 -26.27 19.89
N ILE A 32 -6.18 -27.37 19.34
CA ILE A 32 -5.33 -28.34 20.03
C ILE A 32 -4.04 -28.50 19.23
N SER A 33 -2.91 -28.18 19.82
CA SER A 33 -1.60 -28.42 19.21
C SER A 33 -1.08 -29.80 19.60
N VAL A 34 -0.73 -30.59 18.60
CA VAL A 34 -0.23 -31.96 18.78
C VAL A 34 1.17 -32.06 18.20
N ALA A 35 2.10 -32.60 18.96
CA ALA A 35 3.46 -32.91 18.52
C ALA A 35 3.56 -34.37 18.07
N ALA A 36 4.18 -34.59 16.92
CA ALA A 36 4.50 -35.94 16.46
C ALA A 36 5.60 -36.57 17.27
N LYS A 37 5.54 -37.89 17.49
CA LYS A 37 6.67 -38.65 18.05
C LYS A 37 7.82 -38.70 17.04
N THR A 38 9.03 -38.92 17.57
CA THR A 38 10.22 -39.07 16.73
C THR A 38 9.99 -40.17 15.66
N GLY A 39 10.22 -39.83 14.39
CA GLY A 39 10.05 -40.76 13.26
C GLY A 39 8.67 -40.73 12.59
N VAL A 40 7.69 -39.97 13.12
CA VAL A 40 6.39 -39.79 12.48
C VAL A 40 6.36 -38.45 11.69
N SER A 41 6.03 -38.51 10.42
CA SER A 41 5.93 -37.29 9.63
C SER A 41 4.67 -36.50 10.01
N PRO A 42 4.69 -35.15 9.92
CA PRO A 42 3.50 -34.33 10.20
C PRO A 42 2.28 -34.68 9.32
N LYS A 43 2.53 -35.17 8.10
CA LYS A 43 1.44 -35.58 7.19
C LYS A 43 0.79 -36.88 7.63
N ASP A 44 1.59 -37.85 8.08
CA ASP A 44 1.08 -39.14 8.57
C ASP A 44 0.31 -38.95 9.88
N LEU A 45 0.76 -38.04 10.74
CA LEU A 45 0.04 -37.67 11.95
C LEU A 45 -1.33 -37.05 11.62
N VAL A 46 -1.40 -36.12 10.66
CA VAL A 46 -2.67 -35.54 10.22
C VAL A 46 -3.60 -36.62 9.69
N ALA A 47 -3.12 -37.52 8.81
CA ALA A 47 -3.92 -38.59 8.26
C ALA A 47 -4.42 -39.59 9.32
N ALA A 48 -3.66 -39.81 10.38
CA ALA A 48 -4.10 -40.63 11.51
C ALA A 48 -5.17 -39.92 12.37
N LEU A 49 -5.00 -38.60 12.60
CA LEU A 49 -5.96 -37.80 13.36
C LEU A 49 -7.30 -37.64 12.63
N GLU A 50 -7.30 -37.44 11.32
CA GLU A 50 -8.53 -37.29 10.52
C GLU A 50 -9.48 -38.49 10.62
N ARG A 51 -8.94 -39.69 10.90
CA ARG A 51 -9.75 -40.92 11.08
C ARG A 51 -10.52 -40.98 12.39
N VAL A 52 -10.08 -40.22 13.39
CA VAL A 52 -10.65 -40.23 14.75
C VAL A 52 -11.33 -38.92 15.13
N LEU A 53 -11.15 -37.88 14.34
CA LEU A 53 -11.74 -36.58 14.58
C LEU A 53 -13.26 -36.58 14.24
N PRO A 54 -14.08 -35.96 15.07
CA PRO A 54 -15.50 -35.76 14.78
C PRO A 54 -15.70 -34.85 13.56
N PRO A 55 -16.87 -34.93 12.89
CA PRO A 55 -17.19 -34.04 11.77
C PRO A 55 -17.13 -32.57 12.19
N GLY A 56 -16.49 -31.75 11.35
CA GLY A 56 -16.34 -30.32 11.59
C GLY A 56 -15.02 -29.91 12.24
N ILE A 57 -14.18 -30.87 12.64
CA ILE A 57 -12.81 -30.58 13.13
C ILE A 57 -11.81 -30.93 12.02
N VAL A 58 -10.91 -30.01 11.73
CA VAL A 58 -9.91 -30.16 10.68
C VAL A 58 -8.52 -30.23 11.32
N ALA A 59 -7.77 -31.31 11.00
CA ALA A 59 -6.37 -31.41 11.37
C ALA A 59 -5.50 -30.77 10.27
N ARG A 60 -4.51 -29.99 10.67
CA ARG A 60 -3.58 -29.32 9.74
C ARG A 60 -2.16 -29.43 10.24
N THR A 61 -1.21 -29.54 9.32
CA THR A 61 0.19 -29.41 9.69
C THR A 61 0.54 -27.98 10.04
N GLY A 62 1.53 -27.73 10.88
CA GLY A 62 2.00 -26.37 11.19
C GLY A 62 2.42 -25.58 9.93
N GLN A 63 2.95 -26.28 8.91
CA GLN A 63 3.26 -25.65 7.63
C GLN A 63 2.01 -25.18 6.87
N GLN A 64 0.95 -25.99 6.86
CA GLN A 64 -0.33 -25.61 6.24
C GLN A 64 -0.97 -24.44 6.97
N GLN A 65 -0.99 -24.46 8.29
CA GLN A 65 -1.50 -23.37 9.11
C GLN A 65 -0.73 -22.06 8.87
N ALA A 66 0.60 -22.13 8.84
CA ALA A 66 1.44 -20.97 8.55
C ALA A 66 1.24 -20.45 7.10
N ALA A 67 1.00 -21.36 6.15
CA ALA A 67 0.74 -20.97 4.77
C ALA A 67 -0.62 -20.29 4.60
N GLU A 68 -1.66 -20.75 5.29
CA GLU A 68 -2.97 -20.11 5.30
C GLU A 68 -2.92 -18.72 5.94
N GLN A 69 -2.32 -18.59 7.12
CA GLN A 69 -2.15 -17.29 7.75
C GLN A 69 -1.39 -16.30 6.86
N LYS A 70 -0.35 -16.78 6.15
CA LYS A 70 0.35 -15.94 5.17
C LYS A 70 -0.53 -15.53 4.00
N ARG A 71 -1.41 -16.41 3.53
CA ARG A 71 -2.37 -16.10 2.45
C ARG A 71 -3.38 -15.05 2.89
N ASP A 72 -3.99 -15.22 4.05
CA ASP A 72 -4.98 -14.29 4.58
C ASP A 72 -4.40 -12.87 4.73
N VAL A 73 -3.16 -12.76 5.26
CA VAL A 73 -2.43 -11.48 5.35
C VAL A 73 -2.10 -10.94 3.96
N ALA A 74 -1.69 -11.81 3.02
CA ALA A 74 -1.37 -11.40 1.65
C ALA A 74 -2.61 -10.92 0.89
N ASP A 75 -3.74 -11.59 1.06
CA ASP A 75 -5.01 -11.23 0.42
C ASP A 75 -5.53 -9.89 0.97
N PHE A 76 -5.50 -9.69 2.28
CA PHE A 76 -5.84 -8.42 2.90
C PHE A 76 -4.92 -7.28 2.42
N THR A 77 -3.61 -7.52 2.40
CA THR A 77 -2.63 -6.54 1.91
C THR A 77 -2.86 -6.21 0.44
N THR A 78 -3.20 -7.22 -0.35
CA THR A 78 -3.50 -7.07 -1.78
C THR A 78 -4.78 -6.25 -1.99
N PHE A 79 -5.83 -6.51 -1.21
CA PHE A 79 -7.05 -5.72 -1.22
C PHE A 79 -6.77 -4.24 -0.90
N ILE A 80 -6.06 -3.97 0.20
CA ILE A 80 -5.69 -2.59 0.60
C ILE A 80 -4.86 -1.91 -0.49
N ARG A 81 -3.92 -2.63 -1.10
CA ARG A 81 -3.11 -2.11 -2.20
C ARG A 81 -3.96 -1.68 -3.39
N TYR A 82 -4.89 -2.50 -3.85
CA TYR A 82 -5.76 -2.15 -4.98
C TYR A 82 -6.72 -1.01 -4.63
N PHE A 83 -7.23 -1.00 -3.41
CA PHE A 83 -8.04 0.09 -2.91
C PHE A 83 -7.28 1.43 -2.93
N LEU A 84 -6.06 1.46 -2.40
CA LEU A 84 -5.21 2.65 -2.42
C LEU A 84 -4.82 3.06 -3.85
N LEU A 85 -4.55 2.10 -4.75
CA LEU A 85 -4.27 2.38 -6.16
C LEU A 85 -5.49 2.99 -6.88
N ALA A 86 -6.70 2.53 -6.58
CA ALA A 86 -7.92 3.13 -7.13
C ALA A 86 -8.07 4.59 -6.66
N PHE A 87 -7.86 4.86 -5.37
CA PHE A 87 -7.85 6.23 -4.83
C PHE A 87 -6.77 7.10 -5.47
N ALA A 88 -5.56 6.56 -5.64
CA ALA A 88 -4.48 7.26 -6.32
C ALA A 88 -4.85 7.58 -7.79
N GLY A 89 -5.52 6.64 -8.48
CA GLY A 89 -6.03 6.86 -9.83
C GLY A 89 -7.06 7.99 -9.91
N ILE A 90 -8.00 8.02 -8.97
CA ILE A 90 -9.00 9.10 -8.88
C ILE A 90 -8.31 10.45 -8.60
N ALA A 91 -7.39 10.49 -7.64
CA ALA A 91 -6.63 11.70 -7.31
C ALA A 91 -5.81 12.21 -8.50
N LEU A 92 -5.18 11.28 -9.25
CA LEU A 92 -4.44 11.61 -10.47
C LEU A 92 -5.35 12.19 -11.54
N PHE A 93 -6.54 11.60 -11.75
CA PHE A 93 -7.53 12.08 -12.72
C PHE A 93 -8.02 13.49 -12.37
N VAL A 94 -8.38 13.72 -11.12
CA VAL A 94 -8.81 15.05 -10.64
C VAL A 94 -7.67 16.06 -10.78
N GLY A 95 -6.45 15.69 -10.41
CA GLY A 95 -5.27 16.53 -10.56
C GLY A 95 -4.99 16.88 -12.02
N ALA A 96 -5.05 15.89 -12.92
CA ALA A 96 -4.91 16.12 -14.37
C ALA A 96 -5.97 17.09 -14.91
N PHE A 97 -7.21 16.94 -14.48
CA PHE A 97 -8.30 17.82 -14.87
C PHE A 97 -8.07 19.27 -14.40
N VAL A 98 -7.61 19.46 -13.17
CA VAL A 98 -7.28 20.78 -12.62
C VAL A 98 -6.10 21.40 -13.40
N ILE A 99 -5.06 20.63 -13.69
CA ILE A 99 -3.91 21.10 -14.49
C ILE A 99 -4.37 21.51 -15.89
N PHE A 100 -5.15 20.66 -16.56
CA PHE A 100 -5.70 20.95 -17.89
C PHE A 100 -6.48 22.26 -17.89
N ASN A 101 -7.38 22.45 -16.96
CA ASN A 101 -8.21 23.65 -16.86
C ASN A 101 -7.35 24.91 -16.64
N THR A 102 -6.39 24.82 -15.70
CA THR A 102 -5.48 25.94 -15.37
C THR A 102 -4.59 26.31 -16.55
N LEU A 103 -3.97 25.32 -17.19
CA LEU A 103 -3.08 25.56 -18.34
C LEU A 103 -3.87 26.07 -19.55
N SER A 104 -5.06 25.54 -19.81
CA SER A 104 -5.93 26.04 -20.91
C SER A 104 -6.28 27.51 -20.74
N ILE A 105 -6.64 27.93 -19.52
CA ILE A 105 -6.91 29.34 -19.21
C ILE A 105 -5.64 30.18 -19.40
N THR A 106 -4.50 29.73 -18.91
CA THR A 106 -3.22 30.43 -19.01
C THR A 106 -2.80 30.62 -20.48
N VAL A 107 -2.90 29.56 -21.28
CA VAL A 107 -2.60 29.63 -22.72
C VAL A 107 -3.56 30.58 -23.45
N ALA A 108 -4.87 30.51 -23.12
CA ALA A 108 -5.87 31.42 -23.71
C ALA A 108 -5.57 32.88 -23.34
N GLN A 109 -5.18 33.19 -22.13
CA GLN A 109 -4.81 34.56 -21.70
C GLN A 109 -3.54 35.05 -22.43
N ARG A 110 -2.58 34.18 -22.72
CA ARG A 110 -1.33 34.51 -23.44
C ARG A 110 -1.43 34.40 -24.95
N ALA A 111 -2.61 34.07 -25.48
CA ALA A 111 -2.81 33.87 -26.92
C ALA A 111 -2.39 35.10 -27.76
N ARG A 112 -2.60 36.33 -27.25
CA ARG A 112 -2.16 37.57 -27.92
C ARG A 112 -0.63 37.68 -27.96
N GLU A 113 0.07 37.35 -26.87
CA GLU A 113 1.54 37.34 -26.79
C GLU A 113 2.12 36.33 -27.77
N LEU A 114 1.55 35.12 -27.80
CA LEU A 114 1.95 34.06 -28.73
C LEU A 114 1.68 34.43 -30.20
N ALA A 115 0.58 35.13 -30.45
CA ALA A 115 0.28 35.67 -31.79
C ALA A 115 1.30 36.75 -32.20
N THR A 116 1.70 37.65 -31.28
CA THR A 116 2.71 38.69 -31.56
C THR A 116 4.07 38.06 -31.87
N LEU A 117 4.47 36.99 -31.20
CA LEU A 117 5.71 36.25 -31.52
C LEU A 117 5.68 35.71 -32.97
N ARG A 118 4.51 35.28 -33.44
CA ARG A 118 4.34 34.81 -34.83
C ARG A 118 4.39 35.95 -35.87
N THR A 119 3.94 37.13 -35.53
CA THR A 119 4.05 38.30 -36.44
C THR A 119 5.48 38.78 -36.61
N ILE A 120 6.34 38.54 -35.60
CA ILE A 120 7.77 38.83 -35.65
C ILE A 120 8.58 37.71 -36.36
N GLY A 121 7.89 36.61 -36.77
CA GLY A 121 8.52 35.54 -37.56
C GLY A 121 8.72 34.22 -36.82
N ALA A 122 8.23 34.05 -35.56
CA ALA A 122 8.30 32.78 -34.88
C ALA A 122 7.45 31.71 -35.57
N SER A 123 8.03 30.52 -35.79
CA SER A 123 7.29 29.39 -36.37
C SER A 123 6.32 28.78 -35.35
N ARG A 124 5.28 28.11 -35.86
CA ARG A 124 4.30 27.40 -35.01
C ARG A 124 4.97 26.41 -34.08
N LEU A 125 6.02 25.72 -34.54
CA LEU A 125 6.75 24.71 -33.77
C LEU A 125 7.55 25.35 -32.62
N GLN A 126 8.13 26.54 -32.85
CA GLN A 126 8.85 27.27 -31.79
C GLN A 126 7.92 27.70 -30.65
N VAL A 127 6.70 28.21 -31.02
CA VAL A 127 5.69 28.57 -30.03
C VAL A 127 5.21 27.32 -29.26
N LEU A 128 4.96 26.21 -29.96
CA LEU A 128 4.57 24.96 -29.30
C LEU A 128 5.65 24.46 -28.32
N TRP A 129 6.93 24.45 -28.75
CA TRP A 129 8.03 24.05 -27.89
C TRP A 129 8.21 24.93 -26.66
N SER A 130 7.89 26.23 -26.78
CA SER A 130 7.90 27.13 -25.61
C SER A 130 6.85 26.72 -24.57
N VAL A 131 5.64 26.40 -25.01
CA VAL A 131 4.57 25.94 -24.13
C VAL A 131 4.91 24.56 -23.50
N VAL A 132 5.45 23.65 -24.32
CA VAL A 132 5.89 22.34 -23.83
C VAL A 132 7.02 22.46 -22.81
N ALA A 133 7.98 23.34 -23.04
CA ALA A 133 9.09 23.57 -22.10
C ALA A 133 8.59 24.15 -20.77
N GLU A 134 7.63 25.05 -20.81
CA GLU A 134 6.97 25.59 -19.61
C GLU A 134 6.22 24.50 -18.85
N ALA A 135 5.43 23.68 -19.53
CA ALA A 135 4.73 22.55 -18.95
C ALA A 135 5.70 21.51 -18.34
N LEU A 136 6.82 21.24 -19.01
CA LEU A 136 7.87 20.38 -18.50
C LEU A 136 8.51 20.91 -17.21
N ALA A 137 8.84 22.21 -17.18
CA ALA A 137 9.44 22.83 -16.00
C ALA A 137 8.46 22.78 -14.80
N ILE A 138 7.19 23.14 -15.02
CA ILE A 138 6.15 23.06 -14.00
C ILE A 138 5.96 21.59 -13.56
N GLY A 139 5.86 20.65 -14.48
CA GLY A 139 5.67 19.25 -14.21
C GLY A 139 6.81 18.66 -13.37
N LEU A 140 8.06 19.03 -13.67
CA LEU A 140 9.22 18.57 -12.92
C LEU A 140 9.23 19.10 -11.48
N VAL A 141 9.02 20.40 -11.32
CA VAL A 141 8.97 21.04 -9.99
C VAL A 141 7.83 20.48 -9.16
N SER A 142 6.64 20.36 -9.74
CA SER A 142 5.45 19.83 -9.07
C SER A 142 5.62 18.34 -8.70
N SER A 143 6.24 17.53 -9.56
CA SER A 143 6.51 16.13 -9.28
C SER A 143 7.49 15.95 -8.12
N LEU A 144 8.54 16.77 -8.05
CA LEU A 144 9.48 16.77 -6.92
C LEU A 144 8.77 17.19 -5.64
N ALA A 145 8.03 18.29 -5.67
CA ALA A 145 7.27 18.75 -4.50
C ALA A 145 6.26 17.69 -4.03
N GLY A 146 5.53 17.07 -4.96
CA GLY A 146 4.59 15.98 -4.66
C GLY A 146 5.27 14.76 -4.05
N LEU A 147 6.45 14.39 -4.53
CA LEU A 147 7.24 13.29 -3.98
C LEU A 147 7.64 13.57 -2.52
N PHE A 148 8.17 14.76 -2.22
CA PHE A 148 8.55 15.13 -0.87
C PHE A 148 7.35 15.22 0.08
N LEU A 149 6.22 15.81 -0.37
CA LEU A 149 4.99 15.87 0.40
C LEU A 149 4.42 14.47 0.65
N GLY A 150 4.42 13.60 -0.34
CA GLY A 150 3.99 12.21 -0.19
C GLY A 150 4.82 11.44 0.84
N LEU A 151 6.13 11.65 0.84
CA LEU A 151 7.04 11.05 1.83
C LEU A 151 6.81 11.61 3.24
N ALA A 152 6.60 12.90 3.35
CA ALA A 152 6.30 13.54 4.64
C ALA A 152 4.98 13.03 5.21
N LEU A 153 3.94 12.90 4.38
CA LEU A 153 2.65 12.30 4.76
C LEU A 153 2.79 10.84 5.18
N ALA A 154 3.54 10.04 4.43
CA ALA A 154 3.78 8.64 4.77
C ALA A 154 4.47 8.48 6.12
N LYS A 155 5.51 9.30 6.40
CA LYS A 155 6.17 9.34 7.71
C LYS A 155 5.26 9.83 8.82
N GLY A 156 4.45 10.84 8.55
CA GLY A 156 3.48 11.38 9.51
C GLY A 156 2.42 10.34 9.90
N LEU A 157 1.89 9.60 8.93
CA LEU A 157 0.96 8.51 9.17
C LEU A 157 1.61 7.38 9.98
N ASP A 158 2.84 6.97 9.64
CA ASP A 158 3.57 5.95 10.40
C ASP A 158 3.76 6.37 11.86
N SER A 159 4.14 7.62 12.12
CA SER A 159 4.28 8.15 13.49
C SER A 159 2.95 8.20 14.24
N LEU A 160 1.85 8.53 13.56
CA LEU A 160 0.50 8.50 14.13
C LEU A 160 0.08 7.07 14.53
N PHE A 161 0.29 6.07 13.68
CA PHE A 161 -0.02 4.68 14.00
C PHE A 161 0.77 4.19 15.20
N VAL A 162 2.05 4.54 15.27
CA VAL A 162 2.90 4.21 16.43
C VAL A 162 2.36 4.85 17.71
N SER A 163 1.96 6.13 17.67
CA SER A 163 1.41 6.80 18.84
C SER A 163 0.08 6.22 19.32
N LEU A 164 -0.68 5.61 18.41
CA LEU A 164 -1.92 4.87 18.70
C LEU A 164 -1.67 3.43 19.17
N GLY A 165 -0.39 3.00 19.31
CA GLY A 165 -0.03 1.65 19.71
C GLY A 165 -0.17 0.60 18.61
N ILE A 166 -0.36 1.01 17.35
CA ILE A 166 -0.44 0.12 16.20
C ILE A 166 0.96 -0.02 15.61
N GLU A 167 1.66 -1.09 15.96
CA GLU A 167 2.97 -1.39 15.39
C GLU A 167 2.82 -2.33 14.19
N PHE A 168 3.09 -1.80 12.99
CA PHE A 168 3.24 -2.65 11.81
C PHE A 168 4.62 -3.31 11.80
N PRO A 169 4.76 -4.55 11.29
CA PRO A 169 6.07 -5.19 11.13
C PRO A 169 6.95 -4.32 10.22
N ARG A 170 7.89 -3.63 10.84
CA ARG A 170 8.71 -2.60 10.19
C ARG A 170 9.81 -3.22 9.34
N LYS A 171 9.61 -3.25 8.04
CA LYS A 171 10.70 -2.97 7.12
C LYS A 171 10.60 -1.47 6.83
N GLY A 172 11.47 -0.65 7.40
CA GLY A 172 11.41 0.82 7.33
C GLY A 172 11.00 1.34 5.94
N LEU A 173 10.67 2.62 5.86
CA LEU A 173 10.21 3.26 4.61
C LEU A 173 11.28 3.06 3.53
N VAL A 174 11.13 2.02 2.71
CA VAL A 174 12.07 1.70 1.63
C VAL A 174 11.69 2.56 0.43
N LEU A 175 12.42 3.64 0.24
CA LEU A 175 12.39 4.41 -0.99
C LEU A 175 13.05 3.60 -2.10
N ALA A 176 12.26 2.77 -2.75
CA ALA A 176 12.76 2.09 -3.94
C ALA A 176 13.01 3.12 -5.05
N PRO A 177 14.19 3.13 -5.69
CA PRO A 177 14.49 4.04 -6.81
C PRO A 177 13.43 3.99 -7.92
N ARG A 178 12.82 2.83 -8.10
CA ARG A 178 11.69 2.62 -9.01
C ARG A 178 10.49 3.50 -8.67
N THR A 179 10.15 3.67 -7.39
CA THR A 179 9.01 4.50 -6.96
C THR A 179 9.26 5.97 -7.28
N VAL A 180 10.48 6.45 -7.04
CA VAL A 180 10.88 7.82 -7.37
C VAL A 180 10.78 8.05 -8.87
N LEU A 181 11.33 7.15 -9.68
CA LEU A 181 11.32 7.26 -11.14
C LEU A 181 9.89 7.23 -11.70
N VAL A 182 9.06 6.31 -11.21
CA VAL A 182 7.66 6.18 -11.65
C VAL A 182 6.86 7.43 -11.28
N SER A 183 7.02 7.98 -10.07
CA SER A 183 6.29 9.19 -9.65
C SER A 183 6.69 10.42 -10.45
N LEU A 184 8.00 10.60 -10.75
CA LEU A 184 8.47 11.70 -11.58
C LEU A 184 7.96 11.58 -13.02
N VAL A 185 8.09 10.40 -13.62
CA VAL A 185 7.62 10.15 -15.00
C VAL A 185 6.12 10.37 -15.11
N LEU A 186 5.33 9.82 -14.19
CA LEU A 186 3.87 10.00 -14.18
C LEU A 186 3.49 11.47 -14.00
N GLY A 187 4.11 12.20 -13.07
CA GLY A 187 3.79 13.59 -12.83
C GLY A 187 4.11 14.48 -14.04
N VAL A 188 5.26 14.30 -14.65
CA VAL A 188 5.63 15.03 -15.88
C VAL A 188 4.71 14.66 -17.04
N LEU A 189 4.41 13.37 -17.23
CA LEU A 189 3.58 12.87 -18.31
C LEU A 189 2.13 13.40 -18.22
N VAL A 190 1.57 13.38 -17.01
CA VAL A 190 0.22 13.94 -16.76
C VAL A 190 0.19 15.44 -17.04
N THR A 191 1.22 16.18 -16.59
CA THR A 191 1.30 17.63 -16.85
C THR A 191 1.43 17.93 -18.34
N LEU A 192 2.20 17.15 -19.09
CA LEU A 192 2.33 17.30 -20.54
C LEU A 192 1.01 16.99 -21.27
N ILE A 193 0.35 15.90 -20.93
CA ILE A 193 -0.93 15.51 -21.55
C ILE A 193 -2.02 16.54 -21.23
N ALA A 194 -2.02 17.06 -20.02
CA ALA A 194 -2.99 18.06 -19.59
C ALA A 194 -2.69 19.46 -20.17
N GLY A 195 -1.44 19.73 -20.58
CA GLY A 195 -1.01 21.04 -21.11
C GLY A 195 -1.04 21.15 -22.65
N LEU A 196 -1.28 20.05 -23.35
CA LEU A 196 -1.39 19.98 -24.82
C LEU A 196 -2.84 19.95 -25.28
#